data_3f8c773247c9cde7b771dc97675fafca
#
_entry.id   3f8c773247c9cde7b771dc97675fafca
#
_cell.length_a   1.000
_cell.length_b   1.000
_cell.length_c   1.000
_cell.angle_alpha   90.00
_cell.angle_beta   90.00
_cell.angle_gamma   90.00
#
_symmetry.space_group_name_H-M   'P 1'
#
loop_
_entity.id
_entity.type
_entity.pdbx_description
1 polymer ?
#
loop_
_entity_poly.entity_id
_entity_poly.type
_entity_poly.pdbx_seq_one_letter_code
_entity_poly.pdbx_strand_id
1 'polypeptide(L)'
;MELRHIRYFLAVAQEQNFTRAAQKIGIGQPPLSLQIRDLEREVGTRLFHRIPQGAELTAAGQAFHDLVRNIPAQVERATHAAQRAARGELGALRIGFTASASFNPVVATAIRNFRRAYPDVDLTLEESNTIRLMAGLKEGDLDAVFIRPGIAEADHLTMRILSEEPLLAVLPKDHVAAQQKKLNLKDLSQDPFILYPREVGPTLFDTVIAACHDAGFNPILGQSAPQLASVVHLVAAELGVSLVPASMQQVHAAGVVFKEIKDVSPLARLTLAWRRRDNSIFLQNFINCAVS
;
A
#
# COMPACT_ATOMS: atom_id res chain seq x y z
N MET A 1 -35.98 -21.11 13.65
CA MET A 1 -35.14 -20.61 14.78
C MET A 1 -34.46 -19.33 14.38
N GLU A 2 -34.47 -18.30 15.23
CA GLU A 2 -33.86 -17.00 14.97
C GLU A 2 -32.79 -16.70 16.02
N LEU A 3 -31.87 -15.79 15.73
CA LEU A 3 -30.80 -15.39 16.64
C LEU A 3 -31.33 -14.89 18.00
N ARG A 4 -32.51 -14.24 18.01
CA ARG A 4 -33.16 -13.82 19.27
C ARG A 4 -33.54 -15.00 20.17
N HIS A 5 -33.98 -16.12 19.62
CA HIS A 5 -34.30 -17.32 20.39
C HIS A 5 -33.06 -17.87 21.11
N ILE A 6 -31.90 -17.86 20.42
CA ILE A 6 -30.62 -18.25 21.00
C ILE A 6 -30.21 -17.30 22.14
N ARG A 7 -30.30 -16.00 21.93
CA ARG A 7 -30.00 -14.97 22.96
C ARG A 7 -30.89 -15.14 24.19
N TYR A 8 -32.17 -15.38 23.99
CA TYR A 8 -33.13 -15.60 25.08
C TYR A 8 -32.86 -16.88 25.84
N PHE A 9 -32.59 -17.97 25.13
CA PHE A 9 -32.21 -19.24 25.71
C PHE A 9 -30.94 -19.08 26.57
N LEU A 10 -29.90 -18.46 26.06
CA LEU A 10 -28.65 -18.24 26.79
C LEU A 10 -28.85 -17.36 28.04
N ALA A 11 -29.69 -16.32 27.93
CA ALA A 11 -30.03 -15.50 29.10
C ALA A 11 -30.75 -16.27 30.19
N VAL A 12 -31.73 -17.14 29.84
CA VAL A 12 -32.41 -17.99 30.81
C VAL A 12 -31.47 -19.02 31.41
N ALA A 13 -30.59 -19.63 30.60
CA ALA A 13 -29.58 -20.57 31.05
C ALA A 13 -28.59 -19.94 32.06
N GLN A 14 -28.16 -18.71 31.78
CA GLN A 14 -27.24 -17.96 32.65
C GLN A 14 -27.89 -17.54 33.96
N GLU A 15 -29.12 -17.00 33.92
CA GLU A 15 -29.81 -16.48 35.08
C GLU A 15 -30.55 -17.57 35.88
N GLN A 16 -30.72 -18.75 35.29
CA GLN A 16 -31.48 -19.84 35.86
C GLN A 16 -32.87 -19.42 36.37
N ASN A 17 -33.40 -18.32 35.84
CA ASN A 17 -34.64 -17.70 36.23
C ASN A 17 -35.24 -16.85 35.12
N PHE A 18 -36.47 -17.17 34.68
CA PHE A 18 -37.14 -16.47 33.61
C PHE A 18 -37.39 -14.99 33.87
N THR A 19 -37.71 -14.60 35.10
CA THR A 19 -37.98 -13.21 35.47
C THR A 19 -36.69 -12.39 35.43
N ARG A 20 -35.60 -12.87 36.03
CA ARG A 20 -34.30 -12.20 36.01
C ARG A 20 -33.76 -12.09 34.58
N ALA A 21 -33.85 -13.16 33.79
CA ALA A 21 -33.46 -13.16 32.40
C ALA A 21 -34.25 -12.12 31.59
N ALA A 22 -35.56 -12.05 31.76
CA ALA A 22 -36.42 -11.07 31.10
C ALA A 22 -36.02 -9.63 31.45
N GLN A 23 -35.76 -9.35 32.73
CA GLN A 23 -35.28 -8.05 33.21
C GLN A 23 -33.93 -7.68 32.57
N LYS A 24 -32.98 -8.63 32.53
CA LYS A 24 -31.65 -8.43 31.97
C LYS A 24 -31.68 -8.08 30.48
N ILE A 25 -32.57 -8.67 29.70
CA ILE A 25 -32.71 -8.42 28.24
C ILE A 25 -33.74 -7.35 27.90
N GLY A 26 -34.37 -6.73 28.90
CA GLY A 26 -35.31 -5.60 28.74
C GLY A 26 -36.67 -5.95 28.15
N ILE A 27 -37.17 -7.18 28.40
CA ILE A 27 -38.53 -7.59 27.98
C ILE A 27 -39.36 -8.11 29.11
N GLY A 28 -40.67 -8.31 28.88
CA GLY A 28 -41.54 -8.97 29.82
C GLY A 28 -41.27 -10.48 29.98
N GLN A 29 -41.51 -11.03 31.16
CA GLN A 29 -41.37 -12.48 31.38
C GLN A 29 -42.34 -13.34 30.52
N PRO A 30 -43.65 -12.94 30.32
CA PRO A 30 -44.54 -13.70 29.46
C PRO A 30 -44.06 -13.84 28.00
N PRO A 31 -43.63 -12.77 27.29
CA PRO A 31 -43.07 -12.88 25.95
C PRO A 31 -41.79 -13.72 25.91
N LEU A 32 -40.87 -13.63 26.92
CA LEU A 32 -39.71 -14.50 26.99
C LEU A 32 -40.09 -15.96 27.07
N SER A 33 -41.04 -16.30 27.96
CA SER A 33 -41.53 -17.67 28.11
C SER A 33 -42.18 -18.24 26.86
N LEU A 34 -42.85 -17.40 26.07
CA LEU A 34 -43.41 -17.78 24.78
C LEU A 34 -42.30 -18.11 23.78
N GLN A 35 -41.34 -17.25 23.65
CA GLN A 35 -40.20 -17.43 22.71
C GLN A 35 -39.38 -18.69 23.05
N ILE A 36 -39.19 -19.01 24.34
CA ILE A 36 -38.52 -20.26 24.72
C ILE A 36 -39.39 -21.49 24.37
N ARG A 37 -40.71 -21.43 24.56
CA ARG A 37 -41.60 -22.50 24.13
C ARG A 37 -41.61 -22.72 22.63
N ASP A 38 -41.54 -21.64 21.83
CA ASP A 38 -41.47 -21.74 20.40
C ASP A 38 -40.11 -22.35 19.96
N LEU A 39 -38.99 -21.99 20.61
CA LEU A 39 -37.72 -22.66 20.42
C LEU A 39 -37.75 -24.13 20.73
N GLU A 40 -38.33 -24.53 21.91
CA GLU A 40 -38.44 -25.93 22.33
C GLU A 40 -39.30 -26.76 21.34
N ARG A 41 -40.35 -26.14 20.77
CA ARG A 41 -41.18 -26.76 19.74
C ARG A 41 -40.39 -26.98 18.43
N GLU A 42 -39.59 -26.01 18.05
CA GLU A 42 -38.74 -26.12 16.85
C GLU A 42 -37.63 -27.14 16.98
N VAL A 43 -37.01 -27.22 18.19
CA VAL A 43 -35.98 -28.22 18.51
C VAL A 43 -36.59 -29.61 18.72
N GLY A 44 -37.89 -29.67 18.99
CA GLY A 44 -38.64 -30.94 19.20
C GLY A 44 -38.52 -31.52 20.61
N THR A 45 -37.88 -30.82 21.55
CA THR A 45 -37.73 -31.27 22.93
C THR A 45 -37.65 -30.09 23.90
N ARG A 46 -37.92 -30.37 25.19
CA ARG A 46 -37.76 -29.36 26.24
C ARG A 46 -36.28 -29.13 26.53
N LEU A 47 -35.91 -27.86 26.63
CA LEU A 47 -34.54 -27.40 26.94
C LEU A 47 -34.41 -27.00 28.43
N PHE A 48 -35.53 -26.70 29.10
CA PHE A 48 -35.57 -26.32 30.51
C PHE A 48 -36.53 -27.21 31.32
N HIS A 49 -36.08 -27.56 32.53
CA HIS A 49 -36.97 -27.95 33.64
C HIS A 49 -37.43 -26.69 34.37
N ARG A 50 -38.75 -26.51 34.52
CA ARG A 50 -39.30 -25.44 35.34
C ARG A 50 -39.40 -25.96 36.78
N ILE A 51 -38.67 -25.34 37.67
CA ILE A 51 -38.65 -25.62 39.09
C ILE A 51 -39.26 -24.45 39.88
N PRO A 52 -39.75 -24.64 41.10
CA PRO A 52 -40.35 -23.58 41.89
C PRO A 52 -39.46 -22.36 42.10
N GLN A 53 -38.14 -22.54 42.09
CA GLN A 53 -37.14 -21.50 42.33
C GLN A 53 -36.54 -20.94 41.06
N GLY A 54 -36.91 -21.42 39.85
CA GLY A 54 -36.33 -20.91 38.58
C GLY A 54 -36.42 -21.88 37.41
N ALA A 55 -35.34 -22.04 36.69
CA ALA A 55 -35.21 -22.91 35.53
C ALA A 55 -33.83 -23.59 35.48
N GLU A 56 -33.79 -24.87 35.21
CA GLU A 56 -32.57 -25.64 35.02
C GLU A 56 -32.53 -26.23 33.60
N LEU A 57 -31.35 -26.38 33.03
CA LEU A 57 -31.22 -27.03 31.74
C LEU A 57 -31.55 -28.53 31.84
N THR A 58 -32.28 -29.05 30.87
CA THR A 58 -32.39 -30.49 30.64
C THR A 58 -31.07 -31.01 30.04
N ALA A 59 -30.90 -32.32 29.93
CA ALA A 59 -29.77 -32.90 29.20
C ALA A 59 -29.73 -32.41 27.74
N ALA A 60 -30.90 -32.29 27.08
CA ALA A 60 -31.02 -31.72 25.75
C ALA A 60 -30.68 -30.19 25.74
N GLY A 61 -31.12 -29.47 26.79
CA GLY A 61 -30.77 -28.06 26.99
C GLY A 61 -29.28 -27.84 27.17
N GLN A 62 -28.60 -28.73 27.92
CA GLN A 62 -27.15 -28.66 28.08
C GLN A 62 -26.42 -28.91 26.76
N ALA A 63 -26.79 -29.95 26.02
CA ALA A 63 -26.23 -30.23 24.70
C ALA A 63 -26.44 -29.06 23.72
N PHE A 64 -27.62 -28.48 23.71
CA PHE A 64 -27.94 -27.31 22.90
C PHE A 64 -27.11 -26.08 23.33
N HIS A 65 -27.02 -25.81 24.64
CA HIS A 65 -26.23 -24.71 25.20
C HIS A 65 -24.77 -24.75 24.73
N ASP A 66 -24.14 -25.93 24.84
CA ASP A 66 -22.70 -26.09 24.51
C ASP A 66 -22.40 -25.78 23.05
N LEU A 67 -23.35 -26.03 22.15
CA LEU A 67 -23.23 -25.73 20.72
C LEU A 67 -23.55 -24.27 20.39
N VAL A 68 -24.56 -23.64 21.04
CA VAL A 68 -25.05 -22.34 20.66
C VAL A 68 -24.40 -21.15 21.42
N ARG A 69 -23.71 -21.42 22.54
CA ARG A 69 -23.15 -20.37 23.42
C ARG A 69 -22.25 -19.36 22.73
N ASN A 70 -21.56 -19.77 21.65
CA ASN A 70 -20.63 -18.94 20.93
C ASN A 70 -21.26 -18.20 19.72
N ILE A 71 -22.53 -18.49 19.34
CA ILE A 71 -23.20 -17.92 18.16
C ILE A 71 -23.32 -16.40 18.25
N PRO A 72 -23.74 -15.77 19.37
CA PRO A 72 -23.80 -14.32 19.45
C PRO A 72 -22.46 -13.64 19.17
N ALA A 73 -21.37 -14.15 19.75
CA ALA A 73 -20.03 -13.62 19.52
C ALA A 73 -19.54 -13.85 18.09
N GLN A 74 -19.95 -14.94 17.43
CA GLN A 74 -19.67 -15.17 16.01
C GLN A 74 -20.36 -14.15 15.12
N VAL A 75 -21.63 -13.83 15.40
CA VAL A 75 -22.39 -12.80 14.65
C VAL A 75 -21.76 -11.41 14.81
N GLU A 76 -21.36 -11.05 16.03
CA GLU A 76 -20.65 -9.78 16.28
C GLU A 76 -19.33 -9.72 15.49
N ARG A 77 -18.52 -10.77 15.52
CA ARG A 77 -17.27 -10.84 14.72
C ARG A 77 -17.54 -10.70 13.23
N ALA A 78 -18.57 -11.36 12.70
CA ALA A 78 -18.95 -11.25 11.30
C ALA A 78 -19.39 -9.82 10.94
N THR A 79 -20.16 -9.17 11.81
CA THR A 79 -20.58 -7.79 11.64
C THR A 79 -19.37 -6.83 11.61
N HIS A 80 -18.46 -6.97 12.56
CA HIS A 80 -17.23 -6.17 12.60
C HIS A 80 -16.33 -6.41 11.38
N ALA A 81 -16.19 -7.67 10.94
CA ALA A 81 -15.42 -8.00 9.75
C ALA A 81 -16.02 -7.34 8.49
N ALA A 82 -17.34 -7.38 8.32
CA ALA A 82 -18.03 -6.72 7.22
C ALA A 82 -17.85 -5.19 7.25
N GLN A 83 -17.94 -4.57 8.43
CA GLN A 83 -17.71 -3.13 8.60
C GLN A 83 -16.26 -2.75 8.28
N ARG A 84 -15.27 -3.55 8.71
CA ARG A 84 -13.86 -3.33 8.44
C ARG A 84 -13.56 -3.46 6.93
N ALA A 85 -14.13 -4.46 6.27
CA ALA A 85 -14.01 -4.61 4.83
C ALA A 85 -14.60 -3.41 4.08
N ALA A 86 -15.77 -2.91 4.52
CA ALA A 86 -16.41 -1.73 3.93
C ALA A 86 -15.58 -0.44 4.12
N ARG A 87 -14.73 -0.34 5.15
CA ARG A 87 -13.80 0.78 5.36
C ARG A 87 -12.43 0.57 4.72
N GLY A 88 -12.22 -0.54 4.00
CA GLY A 88 -10.94 -0.86 3.38
C GLY A 88 -9.83 -1.19 4.39
N GLU A 89 -10.20 -1.74 5.54
CA GLU A 89 -9.28 -2.20 6.59
C GLU A 89 -8.94 -3.68 6.45
N LEU A 90 -9.61 -4.40 5.57
CA LEU A 90 -9.42 -5.84 5.31
C LEU A 90 -9.58 -6.12 3.83
N GLY A 91 -8.53 -6.56 3.16
CA GLY A 91 -8.51 -6.85 1.73
C GLY A 91 -7.10 -6.89 1.17
N ALA A 92 -6.92 -6.65 -0.12
CA ALA A 92 -5.63 -6.65 -0.80
C ALA A 92 -5.40 -5.37 -1.61
N LEU A 93 -4.14 -4.93 -1.71
CA LEU A 93 -3.70 -3.81 -2.53
C LEU A 93 -2.34 -4.13 -3.15
N ARG A 94 -2.19 -3.92 -4.46
CA ARG A 94 -0.99 -4.24 -5.24
C ARG A 94 -0.37 -2.96 -5.78
N ILE A 95 0.83 -2.65 -5.32
CA ILE A 95 1.55 -1.41 -5.65
C ILE A 95 2.82 -1.75 -6.40
N GLY A 96 2.96 -1.16 -7.59
CA GLY A 96 4.19 -1.24 -8.37
C GLY A 96 5.07 -0.01 -8.17
N PHE A 97 6.38 -0.16 -8.38
CA PHE A 97 7.30 0.97 -8.40
C PHE A 97 8.52 0.68 -9.30
N THR A 98 9.08 1.74 -9.88
CA THR A 98 10.35 1.61 -10.62
C THR A 98 11.53 1.60 -9.66
N ALA A 99 12.62 0.96 -10.05
CA ALA A 99 13.88 0.99 -9.29
C ALA A 99 14.32 2.41 -8.89
N SER A 100 14.17 3.39 -9.80
CA SER A 100 14.49 4.79 -9.51
C SER A 100 13.55 5.46 -8.50
N ALA A 101 12.31 4.98 -8.39
CA ALA A 101 11.34 5.48 -7.42
C ALA A 101 11.62 4.95 -6.01
N SER A 102 12.15 3.72 -5.86
CA SER A 102 12.43 3.10 -4.56
C SER A 102 13.40 3.89 -3.70
N PHE A 103 14.30 4.67 -4.32
CA PHE A 103 15.24 5.55 -3.60
C PHE A 103 14.60 6.85 -3.11
N ASN A 104 13.41 7.23 -3.62
CA ASN A 104 12.75 8.43 -3.15
C ASN A 104 12.04 8.16 -1.80
N PRO A 105 12.31 8.95 -0.75
CA PRO A 105 11.77 8.71 0.59
C PRO A 105 10.24 8.77 0.66
N VAL A 106 9.59 9.43 -0.28
CA VAL A 106 8.11 9.50 -0.38
C VAL A 106 7.52 8.10 -0.56
N VAL A 107 8.12 7.22 -1.37
CA VAL A 107 7.63 5.85 -1.59
C VAL A 107 7.65 5.03 -0.30
N ALA A 108 8.81 5.00 0.38
CA ALA A 108 8.94 4.27 1.64
C ALA A 108 8.01 4.84 2.73
N THR A 109 7.81 6.17 2.74
CA THR A 109 6.91 6.82 3.70
C THR A 109 5.46 6.48 3.43
N ALA A 110 5.00 6.52 2.17
CA ALA A 110 3.65 6.14 1.78
C ALA A 110 3.33 4.69 2.18
N ILE A 111 4.22 3.77 1.84
CA ILE A 111 4.08 2.34 2.18
C ILE A 111 4.04 2.15 3.71
N ARG A 112 4.94 2.78 4.44
CA ARG A 112 4.98 2.69 5.92
C ARG A 112 3.71 3.24 6.57
N ASN A 113 3.25 4.41 6.13
CA ASN A 113 2.05 5.05 6.66
C ASN A 113 0.82 4.18 6.41
N PHE A 114 0.68 3.65 5.19
CA PHE A 114 -0.42 2.75 4.84
C PHE A 114 -0.39 1.47 5.69
N ARG A 115 0.73 0.78 5.79
CA ARG A 115 0.86 -0.43 6.61
C ARG A 115 0.55 -0.21 8.10
N ARG A 116 0.86 0.98 8.62
CA ARG A 116 0.53 1.33 10.02
C ARG A 116 -0.95 1.61 10.20
N ALA A 117 -1.58 2.30 9.24
CA ALA A 117 -2.99 2.66 9.31
C ALA A 117 -3.92 1.46 9.00
N TYR A 118 -3.47 0.53 8.13
CA TYR A 118 -4.27 -0.60 7.62
C TYR A 118 -3.47 -1.91 7.72
N PRO A 119 -3.15 -2.39 8.94
CA PRO A 119 -2.24 -3.53 9.16
C PRO A 119 -2.78 -4.87 8.63
N ASP A 120 -4.10 -5.00 8.46
CA ASP A 120 -4.76 -6.22 8.00
C ASP A 120 -5.08 -6.19 6.49
N VAL A 121 -4.63 -5.17 5.75
CA VAL A 121 -4.66 -5.17 4.28
C VAL A 121 -3.41 -5.89 3.77
N ASP A 122 -3.63 -6.89 2.92
CA ASP A 122 -2.54 -7.60 2.23
C ASP A 122 -1.92 -6.67 1.17
N LEU A 123 -0.75 -6.11 1.49
CA LEU A 123 -0.03 -5.19 0.61
C LEU A 123 1.06 -5.93 -0.14
N THR A 124 0.87 -6.10 -1.44
CA THR A 124 1.88 -6.66 -2.35
C THR A 124 2.64 -5.54 -3.05
N LEU A 125 3.96 -5.68 -3.13
CA LEU A 125 4.86 -4.72 -3.74
C LEU A 125 5.60 -5.37 -4.91
N GLU A 126 5.64 -4.71 -6.08
CA GLU A 126 6.31 -5.18 -7.28
C GLU A 126 7.28 -4.11 -7.80
N GLU A 127 8.55 -4.49 -8.01
CA GLU A 127 9.51 -3.64 -8.72
C GLU A 127 9.61 -4.09 -10.18
N SER A 128 9.42 -3.13 -11.10
CA SER A 128 9.55 -3.39 -12.53
C SER A 128 9.90 -2.11 -13.31
N ASN A 129 10.07 -2.20 -14.64
CA ASN A 129 10.22 -1.03 -15.48
C ASN A 129 8.88 -0.34 -15.75
N THR A 130 8.92 0.93 -16.18
CA THR A 130 7.71 1.74 -16.41
C THR A 130 6.73 1.07 -17.36
N ILE A 131 7.19 0.43 -18.43
CA ILE A 131 6.33 -0.20 -19.46
C ILE A 131 5.52 -1.34 -18.83
N ARG A 132 6.18 -2.23 -18.08
CA ARG A 132 5.51 -3.36 -17.40
C ARG A 132 4.53 -2.89 -16.33
N LEU A 133 4.92 -1.90 -15.54
CA LEU A 133 4.05 -1.35 -14.50
C LEU A 133 2.79 -0.71 -15.09
N MET A 134 2.93 -0.01 -16.22
CA MET A 134 1.80 0.58 -16.93
C MET A 134 0.88 -0.48 -17.54
N ALA A 135 1.44 -1.57 -18.08
CA ALA A 135 0.68 -2.73 -18.55
C ALA A 135 -0.10 -3.37 -17.38
N GLY A 136 0.56 -3.64 -16.24
CA GLY A 136 -0.08 -4.20 -15.05
C GLY A 136 -1.22 -3.33 -14.50
N LEU A 137 -1.09 -1.97 -14.56
CA LEU A 137 -2.21 -1.07 -14.24
C LEU A 137 -3.39 -1.26 -15.21
N LYS A 138 -3.11 -1.33 -16.50
CA LYS A 138 -4.14 -1.49 -17.55
C LYS A 138 -4.88 -2.81 -17.44
N GLU A 139 -4.15 -3.89 -17.17
CA GLU A 139 -4.67 -5.26 -17.05
C GLU A 139 -5.36 -5.52 -15.70
N GLY A 140 -5.15 -4.65 -14.72
CA GLY A 140 -5.71 -4.78 -13.39
C GLY A 140 -4.88 -5.65 -12.44
N ASP A 141 -3.64 -6.00 -12.81
CA ASP A 141 -2.69 -6.73 -11.97
C ASP A 141 -2.10 -5.85 -10.88
N LEU A 142 -2.04 -4.53 -11.12
CA LEU A 142 -1.63 -3.51 -10.17
C LEU A 142 -2.76 -2.50 -9.94
N ASP A 143 -2.83 -1.95 -8.73
CA ASP A 143 -3.83 -0.98 -8.33
C ASP A 143 -3.28 0.47 -8.41
N ALA A 144 -2.02 0.68 -8.06
CA ALA A 144 -1.29 1.92 -8.29
C ALA A 144 0.20 1.67 -8.52
N VAL A 145 0.87 2.65 -9.15
CA VAL A 145 2.31 2.56 -9.42
C VAL A 145 3.02 3.88 -9.16
N PHE A 146 4.22 3.81 -8.59
CA PHE A 146 5.15 4.93 -8.49
C PHE A 146 6.09 4.90 -9.68
N ILE A 147 6.00 5.89 -10.53
CA ILE A 147 6.76 5.99 -11.77
C ILE A 147 7.28 7.41 -12.00
N ARG A 148 8.13 7.56 -13.00
CA ARG A 148 8.56 8.84 -13.56
C ARG A 148 7.98 8.94 -14.97
N PRO A 149 6.73 9.48 -15.13
CA PRO A 149 6.01 9.42 -16.40
C PRO A 149 6.54 10.43 -17.41
N GLY A 150 6.43 10.08 -18.71
CA GLY A 150 6.49 11.02 -19.83
C GLY A 150 5.13 11.71 -20.05
N ILE A 151 5.12 12.72 -20.92
CA ILE A 151 3.94 13.58 -21.18
C ILE A 151 2.79 12.83 -21.91
N ALA A 152 3.05 11.66 -22.53
CA ALA A 152 2.18 11.06 -23.54
C ALA A 152 1.18 9.99 -23.05
N GLU A 153 1.09 9.63 -21.75
CA GLU A 153 0.39 8.40 -21.31
C GLU A 153 -0.88 8.60 -20.49
N ALA A 154 -1.53 9.78 -20.58
CA ALA A 154 -2.50 10.20 -19.55
C ALA A 154 -3.97 9.80 -19.72
N ASP A 155 -4.45 9.32 -20.88
CA ASP A 155 -5.90 9.31 -21.16
C ASP A 155 -6.76 8.36 -20.30
N HIS A 156 -6.18 7.29 -19.78
CA HIS A 156 -6.91 6.30 -18.96
C HIS A 156 -6.51 6.28 -17.48
N LEU A 157 -5.55 7.12 -17.10
CA LEU A 157 -4.98 7.15 -15.77
C LEU A 157 -5.26 8.49 -15.08
N THR A 158 -5.26 8.45 -13.76
CA THR A 158 -5.08 9.61 -12.91
C THR A 158 -3.64 9.58 -12.43
N MET A 159 -2.97 10.72 -12.52
CA MET A 159 -1.59 10.87 -12.10
C MET A 159 -1.47 12.02 -11.11
N ARG A 160 -0.71 11.80 -10.04
CA ARG A 160 -0.43 12.82 -9.04
C ARG A 160 1.06 12.91 -8.78
N ILE A 161 1.64 14.09 -9.04
CA ILE A 161 3.03 14.36 -8.70
C ILE A 161 3.13 14.41 -7.17
N LEU A 162 4.02 13.60 -6.62
CA LEU A 162 4.27 13.51 -5.19
C LEU A 162 5.52 14.26 -4.76
N SER A 163 6.54 14.28 -5.61
CA SER A 163 7.75 15.06 -5.38
C SER A 163 8.47 15.41 -6.68
N GLU A 164 9.23 16.47 -6.64
CA GLU A 164 10.19 16.87 -7.66
C GLU A 164 11.56 16.99 -6.98
N GLU A 165 12.58 16.43 -7.59
CA GLU A 165 13.94 16.46 -7.09
C GLU A 165 14.92 16.83 -8.21
N PRO A 166 16.00 17.59 -7.90
CA PRO A 166 17.00 17.91 -8.90
C PRO A 166 17.78 16.66 -9.33
N LEU A 167 18.27 16.66 -10.57
CA LEU A 167 19.33 15.75 -10.96
C LEU A 167 20.66 16.31 -10.46
N LEU A 168 21.48 15.42 -9.92
CA LEU A 168 22.85 15.70 -9.49
C LEU A 168 23.81 15.01 -10.46
N ALA A 169 24.93 15.66 -10.73
CA ALA A 169 26.04 15.01 -11.41
C ALA A 169 26.72 14.04 -10.43
N VAL A 170 26.90 12.79 -10.85
CA VAL A 170 27.69 11.79 -10.14
C VAL A 170 29.01 11.56 -10.87
N LEU A 171 30.14 11.74 -10.17
CA LEU A 171 31.49 11.75 -10.72
C LEU A 171 32.38 10.81 -9.92
N PRO A 172 33.45 10.21 -10.50
CA PRO A 172 34.54 9.65 -9.72
C PRO A 172 35.11 10.71 -8.77
N LYS A 173 35.50 10.33 -7.56
CA LYS A 173 36.03 11.26 -6.52
C LYS A 173 37.29 12.02 -6.99
N ASP A 174 38.09 11.39 -7.86
CA ASP A 174 39.35 11.90 -8.36
C ASP A 174 39.19 12.68 -9.68
N HIS A 175 37.95 12.85 -10.15
CA HIS A 175 37.62 13.65 -11.32
C HIS A 175 37.94 15.14 -11.10
N VAL A 176 38.48 15.84 -12.11
CA VAL A 176 38.86 17.27 -12.01
C VAL A 176 37.71 18.15 -11.50
N ALA A 177 36.47 17.94 -12.02
CA ALA A 177 35.30 18.68 -11.60
C ALA A 177 34.82 18.31 -10.17
N ALA A 178 35.32 17.24 -9.57
CA ALA A 178 34.92 16.84 -8.21
C ALA A 178 35.36 17.82 -7.13
N GLN A 179 36.39 18.62 -7.41
CA GLN A 179 36.89 19.67 -6.51
C GLN A 179 35.96 20.90 -6.44
N GLN A 180 35.07 21.07 -7.41
CA GLN A 180 34.15 22.20 -7.46
C GLN A 180 32.99 21.98 -6.47
N LYS A 181 32.52 23.04 -5.81
CA LYS A 181 31.32 22.98 -4.96
C LYS A 181 30.06 22.74 -5.77
N LYS A 182 29.92 23.42 -6.90
CA LYS A 182 28.90 23.25 -7.93
C LYS A 182 29.59 23.28 -9.29
N LEU A 183 29.14 22.50 -10.24
CA LEU A 183 29.73 22.44 -11.58
C LEU A 183 28.78 22.98 -12.65
N ASN A 184 29.34 23.43 -13.78
CA ASN A 184 28.54 23.53 -14.98
C ASN A 184 28.47 22.18 -15.66
N LEU A 185 27.28 21.78 -16.14
CA LEU A 185 27.13 20.50 -16.81
C LEU A 185 28.03 20.40 -18.06
N LYS A 186 28.26 21.55 -18.73
CA LYS A 186 29.18 21.67 -19.88
C LYS A 186 30.61 21.22 -19.55
N ASP A 187 31.07 21.34 -18.32
CA ASP A 187 32.42 20.89 -17.87
C ASP A 187 32.61 19.39 -18.08
N LEU A 188 31.50 18.63 -18.21
CA LEU A 188 31.48 17.16 -18.42
C LEU A 188 31.33 16.77 -19.90
N SER A 189 31.37 17.71 -20.83
CA SER A 189 31.07 17.50 -22.25
C SER A 189 32.04 16.53 -22.97
N GLN A 190 33.21 16.28 -22.41
CA GLN A 190 34.22 15.36 -22.96
C GLN A 190 34.23 14.01 -22.24
N ASP A 191 33.43 13.85 -21.18
CA ASP A 191 33.35 12.62 -20.42
C ASP A 191 32.32 11.66 -21.03
N PRO A 192 32.56 10.33 -20.96
CA PRO A 192 31.55 9.34 -21.32
C PRO A 192 30.42 9.34 -20.28
N PHE A 193 29.16 9.48 -20.74
CA PHE A 193 27.98 9.41 -19.90
C PHE A 193 27.50 7.97 -19.75
N ILE A 194 27.41 7.50 -18.52
CA ILE A 194 26.86 6.21 -18.18
C ILE A 194 25.36 6.37 -17.97
N LEU A 195 24.56 5.76 -18.84
CA LEU A 195 23.09 5.76 -18.76
C LEU A 195 22.60 4.32 -18.79
N TYR A 196 21.36 4.10 -18.38
CA TYR A 196 20.69 2.83 -18.59
C TYR A 196 19.88 2.86 -19.91
N PRO A 197 19.48 1.71 -20.49
CA PRO A 197 18.71 1.68 -21.73
C PRO A 197 17.43 2.51 -21.62
N ARG A 198 17.11 3.27 -22.66
CA ARG A 198 15.92 4.16 -22.67
C ARG A 198 14.63 3.41 -22.38
N GLU A 199 14.52 2.13 -22.78
CA GLU A 199 13.35 1.26 -22.56
C GLU A 199 13.11 0.96 -21.07
N VAL A 200 14.11 1.07 -20.22
CA VAL A 200 13.98 0.84 -18.77
C VAL A 200 13.30 2.03 -18.08
N GLY A 201 13.61 3.25 -18.51
CA GLY A 201 13.04 4.45 -17.92
C GLY A 201 13.16 5.65 -18.86
N PRO A 202 12.28 5.75 -19.87
CA PRO A 202 12.43 6.72 -20.97
C PRO A 202 12.47 8.17 -20.50
N THR A 203 11.61 8.55 -19.56
CA THR A 203 11.51 9.93 -19.09
C THR A 203 12.80 10.45 -18.46
N LEU A 204 13.38 9.68 -17.56
CA LEU A 204 14.60 10.13 -16.87
C LEU A 204 15.80 10.09 -17.83
N PHE A 205 15.87 9.11 -18.75
CA PHE A 205 16.86 9.09 -19.82
C PHE A 205 16.76 10.36 -20.66
N ASP A 206 15.56 10.68 -21.17
CA ASP A 206 15.32 11.86 -22.02
C ASP A 206 15.60 13.15 -21.26
N THR A 207 15.32 13.23 -19.95
CA THR A 207 15.66 14.39 -19.11
C THR A 207 17.17 14.63 -19.03
N VAL A 208 17.97 13.55 -18.93
CA VAL A 208 19.45 13.68 -18.91
C VAL A 208 19.95 14.18 -20.26
N ILE A 209 19.45 13.60 -21.37
CA ILE A 209 19.82 14.04 -22.72
C ILE A 209 19.45 15.51 -22.97
N ALA A 210 18.23 15.90 -22.59
CA ALA A 210 17.76 17.28 -22.70
C ALA A 210 18.64 18.25 -21.90
N ALA A 211 19.01 17.89 -20.66
CA ALA A 211 19.89 18.73 -19.84
C ALA A 211 21.26 18.96 -20.48
N CYS A 212 21.84 17.94 -21.13
CA CYS A 212 23.09 18.09 -21.86
C CYS A 212 22.92 19.03 -23.07
N HIS A 213 21.83 18.92 -23.83
CA HIS A 213 21.53 19.82 -24.94
C HIS A 213 21.34 21.28 -24.47
N ASP A 214 20.61 21.48 -23.36
CA ASP A 214 20.39 22.79 -22.75
C ASP A 214 21.72 23.41 -22.27
N ALA A 215 22.69 22.58 -21.84
CA ALA A 215 24.05 23.00 -21.50
C ALA A 215 24.95 23.22 -22.77
N GLY A 216 24.41 22.99 -23.96
CA GLY A 216 25.07 23.27 -25.24
C GLY A 216 25.99 22.18 -25.77
N PHE A 217 25.76 20.89 -25.39
CA PHE A 217 26.52 19.78 -25.96
C PHE A 217 25.68 18.47 -26.09
N ASN A 218 26.15 17.56 -26.95
CA ASN A 218 25.64 16.21 -27.05
C ASN A 218 26.46 15.29 -26.13
N PRO A 219 25.83 14.52 -25.23
CA PRO A 219 26.60 13.63 -24.38
C PRO A 219 27.25 12.48 -25.16
N ILE A 220 28.49 12.17 -24.84
CA ILE A 220 29.19 10.99 -25.35
C ILE A 220 28.65 9.80 -24.57
N LEU A 221 27.87 8.92 -25.22
CA LEU A 221 27.33 7.74 -24.53
C LEU A 221 28.45 6.71 -24.31
N GLY A 222 28.71 6.40 -23.05
CA GLY A 222 29.67 5.41 -22.59
C GLY A 222 29.05 4.03 -22.35
N GLN A 223 29.53 3.34 -21.31
CA GLN A 223 29.01 2.03 -20.90
C GLN A 223 27.53 2.14 -20.50
N SER A 224 26.71 1.25 -21.01
CA SER A 224 25.31 1.14 -20.58
C SER A 224 25.23 0.40 -19.24
N ALA A 225 24.49 0.94 -18.28
CA ALA A 225 24.17 0.30 -17.02
C ALA A 225 22.86 -0.51 -17.14
N PRO A 226 22.72 -1.70 -16.53
CA PRO A 226 21.47 -2.48 -16.61
C PRO A 226 20.29 -1.76 -15.94
N GLN A 227 20.54 -0.93 -14.93
CA GLN A 227 19.54 -0.15 -14.20
C GLN A 227 20.18 1.04 -13.46
N LEU A 228 19.36 1.96 -12.95
CA LEU A 228 19.84 3.22 -12.36
C LEU A 228 20.81 3.01 -11.19
N ALA A 229 20.57 2.03 -10.31
CA ALA A 229 21.47 1.76 -9.18
C ALA A 229 22.89 1.39 -9.64
N SER A 230 22.98 0.64 -10.76
CA SER A 230 24.28 0.24 -11.34
C SER A 230 25.07 1.42 -11.89
N VAL A 231 24.40 2.52 -12.30
CA VAL A 231 25.09 3.73 -12.80
C VAL A 231 26.08 4.24 -11.78
N VAL A 232 25.70 4.38 -10.51
CA VAL A 232 26.56 4.90 -9.45
C VAL A 232 27.80 4.02 -9.25
N HIS A 233 27.64 2.69 -9.32
CA HIS A 233 28.75 1.75 -9.18
C HIS A 233 29.70 1.77 -10.39
N LEU A 234 29.18 1.96 -11.61
CA LEU A 234 30.01 2.08 -12.80
C LEU A 234 30.78 3.41 -12.83
N VAL A 235 30.19 4.49 -12.29
CA VAL A 235 30.92 5.75 -12.03
C VAL A 235 32.02 5.53 -10.99
N ALA A 236 31.76 4.78 -9.91
CA ALA A 236 32.77 4.43 -8.93
C ALA A 236 33.94 3.62 -9.52
N ALA A 237 33.67 2.85 -10.58
CA ALA A 237 34.68 2.14 -11.36
C ALA A 237 35.39 2.99 -12.42
N GLU A 238 35.17 4.33 -12.41
CA GLU A 238 35.81 5.31 -13.30
C GLU A 238 35.48 5.11 -14.80
N LEU A 239 34.34 4.48 -15.12
CA LEU A 239 33.91 4.26 -16.50
C LEU A 239 33.26 5.48 -17.15
N GLY A 240 33.05 6.55 -16.38
CA GLY A 240 32.47 7.80 -16.87
C GLY A 240 31.71 8.56 -15.78
N VAL A 241 30.82 9.45 -16.22
CA VAL A 241 30.00 10.32 -15.37
C VAL A 241 28.51 10.09 -15.64
N SER A 242 27.62 10.61 -14.80
CA SER A 242 26.18 10.56 -15.07
C SER A 242 25.41 11.66 -14.34
N LEU A 243 24.11 11.80 -14.69
CA LEU A 243 23.13 12.55 -13.92
C LEU A 243 22.13 11.59 -13.29
N VAL A 244 21.89 11.74 -12.00
CA VAL A 244 20.96 10.89 -11.24
C VAL A 244 20.09 11.73 -10.32
N PRO A 245 18.86 11.29 -9.98
CA PRO A 245 18.02 11.97 -8.99
C PRO A 245 18.74 12.15 -7.65
N ALA A 246 18.50 13.28 -6.96
CA ALA A 246 19.14 13.59 -5.69
C ALA A 246 18.95 12.50 -4.63
N SER A 247 17.82 11.79 -4.66
CA SER A 247 17.54 10.64 -3.79
C SER A 247 18.57 9.50 -3.93
N MET A 248 19.28 9.42 -5.07
CA MET A 248 20.34 8.42 -5.30
C MET A 248 21.59 8.64 -4.45
N GLN A 249 21.74 9.79 -3.78
CA GLN A 249 22.79 9.98 -2.78
C GLN A 249 22.74 8.95 -1.64
N GLN A 250 21.60 8.30 -1.44
CA GLN A 250 21.46 7.20 -0.46
C GLN A 250 22.20 5.92 -0.91
N VAL A 251 22.54 5.81 -2.19
CA VAL A 251 23.39 4.72 -2.68
C VAL A 251 24.84 5.01 -2.29
N HIS A 252 25.27 4.38 -1.23
CA HIS A 252 26.64 4.53 -0.73
C HIS A 252 27.60 3.69 -1.61
N ALA A 253 28.30 4.36 -2.52
CA ALA A 253 29.40 3.77 -3.27
C ALA A 253 30.69 4.52 -2.95
N ALA A 254 31.69 3.79 -2.47
CA ALA A 254 33.01 4.38 -2.26
C ALA A 254 33.59 4.83 -3.62
N GLY A 255 34.23 6.00 -3.66
CA GLY A 255 34.89 6.50 -4.86
C GLY A 255 34.01 7.38 -5.75
N VAL A 256 32.81 7.80 -5.33
CA VAL A 256 31.98 8.77 -6.06
C VAL A 256 31.70 10.02 -5.22
N VAL A 257 31.43 11.11 -5.94
CA VAL A 257 30.88 12.36 -5.37
C VAL A 257 29.67 12.80 -6.17
N PHE A 258 28.69 13.38 -5.47
CA PHE A 258 27.50 13.98 -6.07
C PHE A 258 27.64 15.51 -6.05
N LYS A 259 27.39 16.16 -7.16
CA LYS A 259 27.52 17.61 -7.32
C LYS A 259 26.25 18.25 -7.86
N GLU A 260 25.90 19.40 -7.29
CA GLU A 260 24.86 20.25 -7.84
C GLU A 260 25.32 20.89 -9.16
N ILE A 261 24.37 21.00 -10.09
CA ILE A 261 24.58 21.65 -11.38
C ILE A 261 24.05 23.08 -11.27
N LYS A 262 24.76 24.06 -11.85
CA LYS A 262 24.43 25.49 -11.72
C LYS A 262 23.92 26.16 -12.99
N ASP A 263 24.25 25.64 -14.16
CA ASP A 263 23.92 26.21 -15.49
C ASP A 263 22.58 25.69 -16.06
N VAL A 264 22.11 24.50 -15.60
CA VAL A 264 20.82 23.93 -15.93
C VAL A 264 20.17 23.34 -14.68
N SER A 265 18.85 23.17 -14.70
CA SER A 265 18.09 22.69 -13.52
C SER A 265 17.17 21.53 -13.90
N PRO A 266 17.72 20.38 -14.33
CA PRO A 266 16.89 19.22 -14.69
C PRO A 266 16.23 18.63 -13.45
N LEU A 267 14.93 18.35 -13.56
CA LEU A 267 14.12 17.80 -12.47
C LEU A 267 13.64 16.38 -12.79
N ALA A 268 13.71 15.53 -11.79
CA ALA A 268 13.09 14.21 -11.81
C ALA A 268 11.79 14.25 -11.00
N ARG A 269 10.66 14.01 -11.68
CA ARG A 269 9.34 13.97 -11.05
C ARG A 269 9.00 12.55 -10.60
N LEU A 270 8.57 12.40 -9.36
CA LEU A 270 7.96 11.17 -8.89
C LEU A 270 6.45 11.33 -8.88
N THR A 271 5.76 10.38 -9.50
CA THR A 271 4.32 10.41 -9.68
C THR A 271 3.70 9.09 -9.20
N LEU A 272 2.59 9.17 -8.50
CA LEU A 272 1.69 8.06 -8.27
C LEU A 272 0.64 8.04 -9.38
N ALA A 273 0.49 6.92 -10.06
CA ALA A 273 -0.49 6.72 -11.13
C ALA A 273 -1.42 5.56 -10.81
N TRP A 274 -2.71 5.70 -11.17
CA TRP A 274 -3.73 4.67 -11.01
C TRP A 274 -4.82 4.81 -12.07
N ARG A 275 -5.68 3.80 -12.23
CA ARG A 275 -6.81 3.85 -13.17
C ARG A 275 -7.81 4.94 -12.78
N ARG A 276 -8.19 5.80 -13.74
CA ARG A 276 -9.10 6.95 -13.51
C ARG A 276 -10.45 6.57 -12.91
N ARG A 277 -10.97 5.38 -13.22
CA ARG A 277 -12.28 4.89 -12.76
C ARG A 277 -12.19 3.93 -11.58
N ASP A 278 -11.03 3.81 -10.97
CA ASP A 278 -10.86 2.93 -9.82
C ASP A 278 -11.31 3.64 -8.54
N ASN A 279 -12.47 3.21 -8.03
CA ASN A 279 -13.06 3.72 -6.80
C ASN A 279 -12.80 2.79 -5.60
N SER A 280 -11.82 1.89 -5.71
CA SER A 280 -11.45 1.01 -4.60
C SER A 280 -11.11 1.81 -3.35
N ILE A 281 -11.76 1.47 -2.24
CA ILE A 281 -11.51 2.11 -0.94
C ILE A 281 -10.06 1.91 -0.49
N PHE A 282 -9.44 0.77 -0.81
CA PHE A 282 -8.04 0.47 -0.50
C PHE A 282 -7.11 1.44 -1.22
N LEU A 283 -7.37 1.67 -2.51
CA LEU A 283 -6.62 2.61 -3.33
C LEU A 283 -6.76 4.04 -2.80
N GLN A 284 -7.98 4.48 -2.46
CA GLN A 284 -8.21 5.83 -1.90
C GLN A 284 -7.47 6.02 -0.57
N ASN A 285 -7.52 5.01 0.31
CA ASN A 285 -6.79 5.00 1.57
C ASN A 285 -5.27 5.09 1.35
N PHE A 286 -4.73 4.37 0.36
CA PHE A 286 -3.32 4.44 0.00
C PHE A 286 -2.92 5.80 -0.55
N ILE A 287 -3.71 6.37 -1.47
CA ILE A 287 -3.49 7.71 -2.03
C ILE A 287 -3.42 8.75 -0.91
N ASN A 288 -4.33 8.69 0.07
CA ASN A 288 -4.33 9.60 1.21
C ASN A 288 -3.05 9.48 2.03
N CYS A 289 -2.56 8.25 2.26
CA CYS A 289 -1.29 8.01 2.97
C CYS A 289 -0.04 8.46 2.19
N ALA A 290 -0.12 8.47 0.85
CA ALA A 290 0.99 8.88 -0.02
C ALA A 290 1.13 10.40 -0.14
N VAL A 291 0.06 11.14 0.19
CA VAL A 291 -0.02 12.61 0.04
C VAL A 291 0.14 13.34 1.37
N SER A 292 -0.03 12.62 2.49
CA SER A 292 0.19 13.13 3.85
C SER A 292 1.67 13.23 4.16
#